data_93975b8ed1f2e1bf27b51733463ce15c
#
_entry.id   93975b8ed1f2e1bf27b51733463ce15c
#
_cell.length_a   1.000
_cell.length_b   1.000
_cell.length_c   1.000
_cell.angle_alpha   90.00
_cell.angle_beta   90.00
_cell.angle_gamma   90.00
#
_symmetry.space_group_name_H-M   'P 1'
#
loop_
_entity.id
_entity.type
_entity.pdbx_description
1 polymer ?
#
loop_
_entity_poly.entity_id
_entity_poly.type
_entity_poly.pdbx_seq_one_letter_code
_entity_poly.pdbx_strand_id
1 'polypeptide(L)'
;ICNDTQPSFNYKGEKNPTHCSGCKLVDMVDIKNKKCIGCNIKEPNFNYKQEKKAIYCFDCKLEGMINVKSKKCTKCNFNRQNPSFKSLCAACYRFDNPNSEFTRNYKVKENTIMKFVKDKYPNCIMDSTISGGCSKRRPDGLIEYDLFSIIIEIDEDSHNNYEDICENKRLMEIYQDLNFKPLRVVRFNPDAYKDINGKKVDSIFSLDSDNKLKVKTKKELNRRVGILLTTIEKVLENIKQEIVTDANNVKGVDIEYLFFNENE
;
A
#
# COMPACT_ATOMS: atom_id res chain seq x y z
N ILE A 1 20.25 -4.42 36.42
CA ILE A 1 20.63 -4.16 35.01
C ILE A 1 20.37 -5.46 34.28
N CYS A 2 19.45 -5.51 33.32
CA CYS A 2 19.21 -6.72 32.53
C CYS A 2 20.31 -6.90 31.48
N ASN A 3 20.67 -8.15 31.17
CA ASN A 3 21.69 -8.46 30.17
C ASN A 3 21.07 -8.77 28.78
N ASP A 4 19.74 -8.69 28.64
CA ASP A 4 19.04 -9.16 27.45
C ASP A 4 18.93 -8.09 26.36
N THR A 5 19.07 -6.80 26.73
CA THR A 5 18.92 -5.70 25.77
C THR A 5 19.96 -4.61 26.00
N GLN A 6 20.39 -3.99 24.89
CA GLN A 6 21.43 -2.96 24.93
C GLN A 6 20.93 -1.71 25.70
N PRO A 7 21.67 -1.20 26.69
CA PRO A 7 21.28 -0.03 27.45
C PRO A 7 21.26 1.22 26.58
N SER A 8 20.27 2.09 26.80
CA SER A 8 20.13 3.40 26.15
C SER A 8 19.67 4.51 27.08
N PHE A 9 19.30 4.18 28.34
CA PHE A 9 18.78 5.15 29.31
C PHE A 9 19.76 5.41 30.45
N ASN A 10 19.81 6.64 30.91
CA ASN A 10 20.42 7.09 32.14
C ASN A 10 19.85 8.45 32.56
N TYR A 11 20.27 9.00 33.68
CA TYR A 11 19.88 10.33 34.09
C TYR A 11 20.44 11.39 33.14
N LYS A 12 19.69 12.49 33.01
CA LYS A 12 20.07 13.61 32.12
C LYS A 12 21.42 14.19 32.55
N GLY A 13 22.37 14.23 31.62
CA GLY A 13 23.73 14.70 31.86
C GLY A 13 24.78 13.59 31.96
N GLU A 14 24.36 12.34 32.19
CA GLU A 14 25.25 11.18 32.17
C GLU A 14 25.69 10.83 30.75
N LYS A 15 26.94 10.40 30.59
CA LYS A 15 27.53 10.11 29.27
C LYS A 15 27.27 8.68 28.82
N ASN A 16 27.17 7.71 29.74
CA ASN A 16 27.08 6.29 29.43
C ASN A 16 25.70 5.75 29.81
N PRO A 17 24.99 5.09 28.89
CA PRO A 17 23.70 4.46 29.21
C PRO A 17 23.92 3.22 30.09
N THR A 18 23.08 3.06 31.12
CA THR A 18 23.16 1.98 32.09
C THR A 18 21.96 1.08 32.14
N HIS A 19 20.79 1.53 31.61
CA HIS A 19 19.52 0.80 31.65
C HIS A 19 18.92 0.69 30.26
N CYS A 20 18.18 -0.40 30.01
CA CYS A 20 17.33 -0.55 28.82
C CYS A 20 15.95 0.06 29.07
N SER A 21 15.08 0.09 28.05
CA SER A 21 13.72 0.66 28.16
C SER A 21 12.85 -0.09 29.20
N GLY A 22 13.06 -1.38 29.40
CA GLY A 22 12.31 -2.20 30.36
C GLY A 22 12.83 -2.08 31.81
N CYS A 23 14.10 -1.71 32.00
CA CYS A 23 14.75 -1.62 33.32
C CYS A 23 15.03 -0.19 33.78
N LYS A 24 14.65 0.83 32.99
CA LYS A 24 14.87 2.24 33.35
C LYS A 24 14.13 2.61 34.62
N LEU A 25 14.78 3.41 35.45
CA LEU A 25 14.19 4.03 36.64
C LEU A 25 13.41 5.30 36.28
N VAL A 26 12.63 5.80 37.23
CA VAL A 26 11.94 7.09 37.10
C VAL A 26 12.97 8.19 36.80
N ASP A 27 12.62 9.15 35.95
CA ASP A 27 13.46 10.27 35.48
C ASP A 27 14.66 9.91 34.61
N MET A 28 14.89 8.65 34.28
CA MET A 28 15.87 8.27 33.27
C MET A 28 15.38 8.59 31.87
N VAL A 29 16.25 9.23 31.07
CA VAL A 29 16.00 9.60 29.67
C VAL A 29 16.86 8.77 28.73
N ASP A 30 16.43 8.60 27.49
CA ASP A 30 17.25 7.98 26.47
C ASP A 30 18.39 8.91 26.06
N ILE A 31 19.60 8.60 26.50
CA ILE A 31 20.82 9.42 26.24
C ILE A 31 21.59 8.93 25.01
N LYS A 32 21.26 7.76 24.48
CA LYS A 32 21.92 7.16 23.33
C LYS A 32 21.27 7.56 22.00
N ASN A 33 19.95 7.56 21.97
CA ASN A 33 19.21 7.83 20.75
C ASN A 33 18.81 9.30 20.69
N LYS A 34 19.18 9.96 19.59
CA LYS A 34 18.83 11.36 19.38
C LYS A 34 17.32 11.50 19.24
N LYS A 35 16.77 12.52 19.87
CA LYS A 35 15.37 12.90 19.76
C LYS A 35 15.19 14.11 18.85
N CYS A 36 14.00 14.19 18.24
CA CYS A 36 13.59 15.33 17.46
C CYS A 36 13.61 16.62 18.31
N ILE A 37 14.27 17.67 17.83
CA ILE A 37 14.36 18.93 18.57
C ILE A 37 13.00 19.66 18.69
N GLY A 38 12.02 19.33 17.83
CA GLY A 38 10.69 19.93 17.88
C GLY A 38 9.77 19.30 18.92
N CYS A 39 9.72 17.97 19.04
CA CYS A 39 8.82 17.28 19.98
C CYS A 39 9.54 16.56 21.13
N ASN A 40 10.83 16.36 21.04
CA ASN A 40 11.66 15.57 21.98
C ASN A 40 11.17 14.13 22.25
N ILE A 41 10.32 13.59 21.35
CA ILE A 41 9.70 12.27 21.49
C ILE A 41 10.24 11.31 20.43
N LYS A 42 10.05 11.66 19.15
CA LYS A 42 10.35 10.81 18.00
C LYS A 42 11.81 10.90 17.57
N GLU A 43 12.29 9.87 16.89
CA GLU A 43 13.62 9.88 16.27
C GLU A 43 13.66 10.87 15.09
N PRO A 44 14.70 11.73 14.99
CA PRO A 44 14.83 12.67 13.89
C PRO A 44 15.34 11.97 12.62
N ASN A 45 14.74 12.31 11.48
CA ASN A 45 15.13 11.81 10.16
C ASN A 45 15.27 12.92 9.12
N PHE A 46 14.85 14.15 9.44
CA PHE A 46 14.76 15.27 8.51
C PHE A 46 15.72 16.40 8.87
N ASN A 47 16.25 17.07 7.86
CA ASN A 47 16.97 18.33 7.90
C ASN A 47 17.03 18.95 6.49
N TYR A 48 17.62 20.11 6.33
CA TYR A 48 17.87 20.68 4.99
C TYR A 48 18.88 19.86 4.20
N LYS A 49 18.82 19.95 2.88
CA LYS A 49 19.57 19.08 1.93
C LYS A 49 21.08 19.07 2.16
N GLN A 50 21.66 20.18 2.60
CA GLN A 50 23.09 20.33 2.85
C GLN A 50 23.54 19.72 4.18
N GLU A 51 22.61 19.50 5.09
CA GLU A 51 22.88 19.02 6.44
C GLU A 51 22.93 17.48 6.48
N LYS A 52 24.03 16.94 7.01
CA LYS A 52 24.21 15.48 7.13
C LYS A 52 23.48 14.87 8.34
N LYS A 53 23.17 15.69 9.37
CA LYS A 53 22.57 15.20 10.61
C LYS A 53 21.09 15.53 10.66
N ALA A 54 20.27 14.51 10.84
CA ALA A 54 18.85 14.69 11.07
C ALA A 54 18.59 15.29 12.45
N ILE A 55 17.69 16.27 12.54
CA ILE A 55 17.32 16.97 13.77
C ILE A 55 15.82 17.05 14.02
N TYR A 56 14.98 16.86 12.99
CA TYR A 56 13.53 16.85 13.09
C TYR A 56 12.92 15.48 12.70
N CYS A 57 11.80 15.11 13.33
CA CYS A 57 10.96 14.01 12.87
C CYS A 57 10.03 14.46 11.72
N PHE A 58 9.25 13.53 11.18
CA PHE A 58 8.33 13.83 10.08
C PHE A 58 7.30 14.91 10.44
N ASP A 59 6.72 14.84 11.64
CA ASP A 59 5.65 15.77 12.05
C ASP A 59 6.16 17.16 12.42
N CYS A 60 7.42 17.26 12.84
CA CYS A 60 8.04 18.54 13.26
C CYS A 60 8.93 19.17 12.19
N LYS A 61 9.10 18.53 11.03
CA LYS A 61 9.93 19.06 9.96
C LYS A 61 9.38 20.40 9.46
N LEU A 62 10.29 21.32 9.16
CA LEU A 62 9.96 22.59 8.52
C LEU A 62 9.88 22.43 7.00
N GLU A 63 9.28 23.40 6.34
CA GLU A 63 9.21 23.43 4.87
C GLU A 63 10.61 23.39 4.24
N GLY A 64 10.77 22.66 3.14
CA GLY A 64 12.07 22.46 2.47
C GLY A 64 12.99 21.42 3.11
N MET A 65 12.65 20.85 4.28
CA MET A 65 13.43 19.76 4.87
C MET A 65 13.16 18.41 4.18
N ILE A 66 14.23 17.67 3.96
CA ILE A 66 14.22 16.32 3.36
C ILE A 66 14.66 15.26 4.37
N ASN A 67 14.34 13.99 4.12
CA ASN A 67 14.88 12.90 4.91
C ASN A 67 16.37 12.69 4.57
N VAL A 68 17.26 13.12 5.47
CA VAL A 68 18.72 13.06 5.30
C VAL A 68 19.34 11.73 5.72
N LYS A 69 18.59 10.87 6.45
CA LYS A 69 19.02 9.50 6.77
C LYS A 69 18.72 8.50 5.65
N SER A 70 17.79 8.82 4.77
CA SER A 70 17.38 7.92 3.70
C SER A 70 18.39 7.92 2.55
N LYS A 71 19.13 6.84 2.40
CA LYS A 71 20.02 6.66 1.27
C LYS A 71 19.22 6.46 -0.03
N LYS A 72 19.61 7.15 -1.09
CA LYS A 72 19.00 7.06 -2.40
C LYS A 72 19.54 5.86 -3.20
N CYS A 73 18.71 5.33 -4.07
CA CYS A 73 19.10 4.30 -5.03
C CYS A 73 20.29 4.77 -5.87
N THR A 74 21.33 3.96 -5.97
CA THR A 74 22.54 4.30 -6.72
C THR A 74 22.32 4.41 -8.22
N LYS A 75 21.27 3.76 -8.76
CA LYS A 75 20.94 3.76 -10.19
C LYS A 75 20.07 4.95 -10.59
N CYS A 76 18.90 5.12 -9.97
CA CYS A 76 17.98 6.19 -10.35
C CYS A 76 18.15 7.48 -9.53
N ASN A 77 18.87 7.44 -8.43
CA ASN A 77 19.08 8.55 -7.48
C ASN A 77 17.79 9.25 -7.03
N PHE A 78 16.63 8.62 -7.23
CA PHE A 78 15.31 9.15 -6.92
C PHE A 78 14.68 8.41 -5.74
N ASN A 79 14.43 7.12 -5.88
CA ASN A 79 13.81 6.30 -4.86
C ASN A 79 14.79 5.95 -3.72
N ARG A 80 14.23 5.63 -2.54
CA ARG A 80 15.02 5.10 -1.44
C ARG A 80 15.61 3.74 -1.82
N GLN A 81 16.87 3.51 -1.49
CA GLN A 81 17.48 2.18 -1.64
C GLN A 81 16.86 1.18 -0.65
N ASN A 82 16.78 -0.08 -1.08
CA ASN A 82 16.44 -1.19 -0.21
C ASN A 82 17.74 -1.91 0.17
N PRO A 83 18.04 -2.11 1.46
CA PRO A 83 19.26 -2.79 1.91
C PRO A 83 19.43 -4.18 1.30
N SER A 84 18.33 -4.90 1.07
CA SER A 84 18.33 -6.25 0.45
C SER A 84 18.72 -6.26 -1.02
N PHE A 85 18.77 -5.10 -1.70
CA PHE A 85 19.01 -4.99 -3.14
C PHE A 85 20.28 -4.25 -3.49
N LYS A 86 21.35 -4.45 -2.71
CA LYS A 86 22.69 -3.89 -3.00
C LYS A 86 22.68 -2.40 -3.37
N SER A 87 21.99 -1.59 -2.56
CA SER A 87 21.84 -0.14 -2.76
C SER A 87 20.91 0.30 -3.90
N LEU A 88 20.20 -0.61 -4.55
CA LEU A 88 19.14 -0.29 -5.51
C LEU A 88 17.78 -0.11 -4.80
N CYS A 89 16.89 0.66 -5.41
CA CYS A 89 15.47 0.59 -5.04
C CYS A 89 14.82 -0.65 -5.68
N ALA A 90 13.63 -1.03 -5.18
CA ALA A 90 12.92 -2.20 -5.69
C ALA A 90 12.64 -2.15 -7.20
N ALA A 91 12.29 -0.98 -7.75
CA ALA A 91 12.05 -0.81 -9.19
C ALA A 91 13.32 -1.05 -10.04
N CYS A 92 14.44 -0.43 -9.64
CA CYS A 92 15.71 -0.63 -10.34
C CYS A 92 16.22 -2.06 -10.21
N TYR A 93 16.04 -2.67 -9.03
CA TYR A 93 16.43 -4.06 -8.83
C TYR A 93 15.63 -5.02 -9.73
N ARG A 94 14.30 -4.86 -9.81
CA ARG A 94 13.46 -5.67 -10.70
C ARG A 94 13.86 -5.52 -12.17
N PHE A 95 14.14 -4.30 -12.60
CA PHE A 95 14.60 -4.04 -13.97
C PHE A 95 15.89 -4.77 -14.30
N ASP A 96 16.88 -4.76 -13.39
CA ASP A 96 18.19 -5.40 -13.62
C ASP A 96 18.16 -6.92 -13.38
N ASN A 97 17.18 -7.43 -12.63
CA ASN A 97 17.09 -8.84 -12.21
C ASN A 97 15.69 -9.42 -12.51
N PRO A 98 15.26 -9.51 -13.78
CA PRO A 98 13.91 -9.94 -14.14
C PRO A 98 13.59 -11.37 -13.71
N ASN A 99 14.60 -12.22 -13.58
CA ASN A 99 14.45 -13.64 -13.21
C ASN A 99 14.66 -13.93 -11.71
N SER A 100 14.94 -12.90 -10.89
CA SER A 100 15.12 -13.11 -9.46
C SER A 100 13.83 -13.56 -8.78
N GLU A 101 13.94 -14.27 -7.65
CA GLU A 101 12.79 -14.70 -6.86
C GLU A 101 11.86 -13.55 -6.47
N PHE A 102 12.41 -12.41 -6.13
CA PHE A 102 11.67 -11.20 -5.82
C PHE A 102 10.89 -10.64 -7.02
N THR A 103 11.43 -10.76 -8.23
CA THR A 103 10.83 -10.15 -9.44
C THR A 103 9.84 -11.08 -10.12
N ARG A 104 10.11 -12.36 -10.19
CA ARG A 104 9.34 -13.33 -10.97
C ARG A 104 7.88 -13.49 -10.51
N ASN A 105 7.62 -13.25 -9.23
CA ASN A 105 6.27 -13.31 -8.66
C ASN A 105 5.60 -11.93 -8.53
N TYR A 106 6.31 -10.86 -8.90
CA TYR A 106 5.80 -9.50 -8.78
C TYR A 106 4.61 -9.26 -9.70
N LYS A 107 3.48 -8.84 -9.11
CA LYS A 107 2.23 -8.55 -9.82
C LYS A 107 1.66 -9.71 -10.66
N VAL A 108 2.03 -10.97 -10.38
CA VAL A 108 1.52 -12.13 -11.14
C VAL A 108 0.03 -12.29 -10.91
N LYS A 109 -0.45 -12.18 -9.67
CA LYS A 109 -1.88 -12.28 -9.31
C LYS A 109 -2.66 -11.15 -9.96
N GLU A 110 -2.24 -9.89 -9.72
CA GLU A 110 -2.83 -8.68 -10.30
C GLU A 110 -2.93 -8.80 -11.84
N ASN A 111 -1.79 -9.01 -12.53
CA ASN A 111 -1.76 -9.07 -13.98
C ASN A 111 -2.62 -10.21 -14.56
N THR A 112 -2.69 -11.36 -13.87
CA THR A 112 -3.51 -12.50 -14.32
C THR A 112 -4.99 -12.15 -14.28
N ILE A 113 -5.46 -11.51 -13.22
CA ILE A 113 -6.87 -11.14 -13.04
C ILE A 113 -7.24 -9.95 -13.92
N MET A 114 -6.40 -8.89 -13.88
CA MET A 114 -6.64 -7.67 -14.64
C MET A 114 -6.67 -7.89 -16.17
N LYS A 115 -6.02 -8.94 -16.67
CA LYS A 115 -6.15 -9.33 -18.09
C LYS A 115 -7.61 -9.62 -18.48
N PHE A 116 -8.34 -10.34 -17.65
CA PHE A 116 -9.77 -10.62 -17.91
C PHE A 116 -10.62 -9.35 -17.86
N VAL A 117 -10.30 -8.44 -16.94
CA VAL A 117 -10.97 -7.12 -16.87
C VAL A 117 -10.68 -6.33 -18.15
N LYS A 118 -9.42 -6.27 -18.59
CA LYS A 118 -9.01 -5.56 -19.80
C LYS A 118 -9.61 -6.14 -21.07
N ASP A 119 -9.72 -7.46 -21.16
CA ASP A 119 -10.33 -8.15 -22.29
C ASP A 119 -11.83 -7.79 -22.41
N LYS A 120 -12.56 -7.62 -21.28
CA LYS A 120 -13.96 -7.22 -21.25
C LYS A 120 -14.18 -5.70 -21.34
N TYR A 121 -13.30 -4.93 -20.75
CA TYR A 121 -13.32 -3.47 -20.71
C TYR A 121 -12.04 -2.88 -21.34
N PRO A 122 -11.95 -2.78 -22.67
CA PRO A 122 -10.75 -2.33 -23.37
C PRO A 122 -10.30 -0.91 -22.99
N ASN A 123 -11.22 -0.07 -22.50
CA ASN A 123 -10.93 1.28 -21.98
C ASN A 123 -10.36 1.27 -20.54
N CYS A 124 -10.28 0.13 -19.85
CA CYS A 124 -9.65 0.05 -18.54
C CYS A 124 -8.17 0.43 -18.63
N ILE A 125 -7.75 1.43 -17.87
CA ILE A 125 -6.35 1.85 -17.74
C ILE A 125 -5.76 1.09 -16.56
N MET A 126 -4.67 0.35 -16.79
CA MET A 126 -4.04 -0.51 -15.78
C MET A 126 -2.80 0.14 -15.19
N ASP A 127 -2.62 0.01 -13.87
CA ASP A 127 -1.41 0.39 -13.11
C ASP A 127 -0.82 1.74 -13.57
N SER A 128 -1.65 2.74 -13.73
CA SER A 128 -1.26 4.08 -14.20
C SER A 128 -1.69 5.17 -13.23
N THR A 129 -0.95 6.26 -13.21
CA THR A 129 -1.38 7.47 -12.50
C THR A 129 -2.57 8.10 -13.22
N ILE A 130 -3.45 8.72 -12.45
CA ILE A 130 -4.62 9.44 -12.98
C ILE A 130 -4.14 10.69 -13.72
N SER A 131 -4.63 10.87 -14.94
CA SER A 131 -4.26 12.02 -15.78
C SER A 131 -4.73 13.32 -15.11
N GLY A 132 -3.84 14.29 -14.97
CA GLY A 132 -4.12 15.55 -14.28
C GLY A 132 -4.14 15.48 -12.76
N GLY A 133 -4.01 14.30 -12.17
CA GLY A 133 -3.96 14.09 -10.71
C GLY A 133 -2.64 14.50 -10.08
N CYS A 134 -2.69 14.90 -8.81
CA CYS A 134 -1.52 15.35 -8.04
C CYS A 134 -0.96 14.24 -7.11
N SER A 135 -1.77 13.27 -6.70
CA SER A 135 -1.40 12.28 -5.69
C SER A 135 -0.38 11.25 -6.16
N LYS A 136 -0.29 11.02 -7.46
CA LYS A 136 0.50 9.95 -8.10
C LYS A 136 0.07 8.54 -7.66
N ARG A 137 -1.15 8.38 -7.15
CA ARG A 137 -1.73 7.08 -6.86
C ARG A 137 -1.97 6.31 -8.16
N ARG A 138 -1.84 5.01 -8.08
CA ARG A 138 -1.96 4.10 -9.23
C ARG A 138 -2.92 3.00 -8.83
N PRO A 139 -4.19 3.08 -9.22
CA PRO A 139 -5.11 1.96 -9.09
C PRO A 139 -4.69 0.81 -10.02
N ASP A 140 -5.00 -0.44 -9.64
CA ASP A 140 -4.69 -1.60 -10.48
C ASP A 140 -5.48 -1.56 -11.78
N GLY A 141 -6.72 -1.06 -11.73
CA GLY A 141 -7.54 -0.76 -12.90
C GLY A 141 -8.42 0.46 -12.70
N LEU A 142 -8.51 1.31 -13.71
CA LEU A 142 -9.40 2.47 -13.77
C LEU A 142 -10.23 2.41 -15.05
N ILE A 143 -11.56 2.45 -14.90
CA ILE A 143 -12.51 2.63 -16.00
C ILE A 143 -13.16 3.99 -15.77
N GLU A 144 -12.81 4.96 -16.61
CA GLU A 144 -13.30 6.32 -16.49
C GLU A 144 -14.43 6.59 -17.46
N TYR A 145 -15.50 7.21 -16.95
CA TYR A 145 -16.63 7.75 -17.69
C TYR A 145 -16.75 9.26 -17.42
N ASP A 146 -17.52 9.96 -18.22
CA ASP A 146 -17.68 11.41 -18.09
C ASP A 146 -18.24 11.81 -16.72
N LEU A 147 -19.23 11.06 -16.21
CA LEU A 147 -19.96 11.39 -14.98
C LEU A 147 -19.53 10.61 -13.74
N PHE A 148 -18.77 9.54 -13.89
CA PHE A 148 -18.32 8.68 -12.78
C PHE A 148 -17.09 7.87 -13.17
N SER A 149 -16.47 7.21 -12.19
CA SER A 149 -15.34 6.31 -12.40
C SER A 149 -15.50 5.02 -11.62
N ILE A 150 -14.94 3.94 -12.14
CA ILE A 150 -14.86 2.64 -11.48
C ILE A 150 -13.39 2.26 -11.30
N ILE A 151 -13.00 1.91 -10.09
CA ILE A 151 -11.67 1.40 -9.76
C ILE A 151 -11.78 -0.08 -9.41
N ILE A 152 -10.81 -0.85 -9.89
CA ILE A 152 -10.60 -2.24 -9.53
C ILE A 152 -9.27 -2.33 -8.78
N GLU A 153 -9.27 -2.94 -7.59
CA GLU A 153 -8.08 -3.19 -6.77
C GLU A 153 -7.97 -4.68 -6.49
N ILE A 154 -6.79 -5.25 -6.71
CA ILE A 154 -6.49 -6.66 -6.45
C ILE A 154 -5.68 -6.76 -5.17
N ASP A 155 -6.34 -7.07 -4.08
CA ASP A 155 -5.78 -7.05 -2.74
C ASP A 155 -5.08 -8.36 -2.39
N GLU A 156 -3.80 -8.44 -2.70
CA GLU A 156 -2.95 -9.57 -2.28
C GLU A 156 -2.78 -9.55 -0.75
N ASP A 157 -2.80 -10.75 -0.13
CA ASP A 157 -2.66 -10.97 1.32
C ASP A 157 -3.76 -10.30 2.18
N SER A 158 -4.93 -10.04 1.58
CA SER A 158 -6.12 -9.40 2.21
C SER A 158 -5.80 -8.10 2.94
N HIS A 159 -4.68 -7.46 2.62
CA HIS A 159 -4.18 -6.23 3.26
C HIS A 159 -4.15 -6.25 4.80
N ASN A 160 -4.02 -7.43 5.42
CA ASN A 160 -4.05 -7.65 6.89
C ASN A 160 -3.06 -6.77 7.70
N ASN A 161 -2.20 -6.00 7.05
CA ASN A 161 -1.17 -5.17 7.69
C ASN A 161 -1.31 -3.66 7.39
N TYR A 162 -2.38 -3.23 6.70
CA TYR A 162 -2.60 -1.81 6.44
C TYR A 162 -3.61 -1.25 7.45
N GLU A 163 -3.28 -0.14 8.09
CA GLU A 163 -4.21 0.60 8.92
C GLU A 163 -5.31 1.20 8.03
N ASP A 164 -6.59 1.06 8.40
CA ASP A 164 -7.76 1.61 7.69
C ASP A 164 -7.61 3.10 7.35
N ILE A 165 -6.91 3.86 8.19
CA ILE A 165 -6.61 5.27 7.97
C ILE A 165 -5.76 5.48 6.70
N CYS A 166 -4.80 4.60 6.42
CA CYS A 166 -3.94 4.71 5.24
C CYS A 166 -4.71 4.41 3.95
N GLU A 167 -5.61 3.42 3.99
CA GLU A 167 -6.47 3.05 2.86
C GLU A 167 -7.49 4.13 2.56
N ASN A 168 -8.18 4.65 3.57
CA ASN A 168 -9.12 5.75 3.42
C ASN A 168 -8.45 7.00 2.85
N LYS A 169 -7.23 7.32 3.31
CA LYS A 169 -6.45 8.42 2.75
C LYS A 169 -6.10 8.19 1.28
N ARG A 170 -5.70 6.96 0.91
CA ARG A 170 -5.39 6.60 -0.47
C ARG A 170 -6.60 6.78 -1.38
N LEU A 171 -7.77 6.31 -0.96
CA LEU A 171 -9.02 6.46 -1.70
C LEU A 171 -9.44 7.92 -1.85
N MET A 172 -9.31 8.72 -0.79
CA MET A 172 -9.62 10.15 -0.85
C MET A 172 -8.69 10.91 -1.80
N GLU A 173 -7.40 10.58 -1.83
CA GLU A 173 -6.46 11.18 -2.79
C GLU A 173 -6.81 10.81 -4.24
N ILE A 174 -7.23 9.57 -4.50
CA ILE A 174 -7.71 9.12 -5.82
C ILE A 174 -9.02 9.84 -6.20
N TYR A 175 -9.96 9.94 -5.26
CA TYR A 175 -11.22 10.64 -5.47
C TYR A 175 -11.02 12.12 -5.81
N GLN A 176 -10.06 12.79 -5.15
CA GLN A 176 -9.62 14.13 -5.50
C GLN A 176 -9.03 14.21 -6.91
N ASP A 177 -8.14 13.28 -7.26
CA ASP A 177 -7.51 13.25 -8.59
C ASP A 177 -8.53 13.02 -9.71
N LEU A 178 -9.66 12.39 -9.42
CA LEU A 178 -10.81 12.20 -10.31
C LEU A 178 -11.83 13.36 -10.27
N ASN A 179 -11.44 14.53 -9.72
CA ASN A 179 -12.26 15.73 -9.60
C ASN A 179 -13.58 15.49 -8.84
N PHE A 180 -13.55 14.65 -7.81
CA PHE A 180 -14.71 14.32 -6.97
C PHE A 180 -15.90 13.74 -7.74
N LYS A 181 -15.67 13.15 -8.92
CA LYS A 181 -16.71 12.39 -9.62
C LYS A 181 -17.13 11.18 -8.79
N PRO A 182 -18.42 10.77 -8.77
CA PRO A 182 -18.85 9.54 -8.13
C PRO A 182 -17.93 8.37 -8.46
N LEU A 183 -17.39 7.76 -7.42
CA LEU A 183 -16.38 6.70 -7.51
C LEU A 183 -16.95 5.39 -6.98
N ARG A 184 -16.87 4.34 -7.76
CA ARG A 184 -17.17 2.96 -7.35
C ARG A 184 -15.87 2.18 -7.31
N VAL A 185 -15.64 1.45 -6.23
CA VAL A 185 -14.42 0.68 -6.02
C VAL A 185 -14.80 -0.78 -5.85
N VAL A 186 -14.23 -1.65 -6.68
CA VAL A 186 -14.39 -3.10 -6.56
C VAL A 186 -13.07 -3.68 -6.09
N ARG A 187 -13.06 -4.18 -4.86
CA ARG A 187 -11.91 -4.81 -4.23
C ARG A 187 -12.01 -6.32 -4.33
N PHE A 188 -10.97 -6.95 -4.82
CA PHE A 188 -10.94 -8.39 -5.11
C PHE A 188 -9.78 -9.07 -4.40
N ASN A 189 -10.09 -9.99 -3.49
CA ASN A 189 -9.07 -10.83 -2.85
C ASN A 189 -8.82 -12.09 -3.69
N PRO A 190 -7.59 -12.29 -4.23
CA PRO A 190 -7.23 -13.50 -4.96
C PRO A 190 -6.83 -14.67 -4.05
N ASP A 191 -6.60 -14.39 -2.76
CA ASP A 191 -6.05 -15.34 -1.80
C ASP A 191 -7.12 -16.15 -1.07
N ALA A 192 -6.70 -16.93 -0.08
CA ALA A 192 -7.62 -17.71 0.74
C ALA A 192 -8.47 -16.79 1.63
N TYR A 193 -9.72 -17.15 1.83
CA TYR A 193 -10.66 -16.44 2.69
C TYR A 193 -11.61 -17.42 3.38
N LYS A 194 -12.40 -16.95 4.33
CA LYS A 194 -13.52 -17.70 4.92
C LYS A 194 -14.82 -17.20 4.31
N ASP A 195 -15.64 -18.12 3.83
CA ASP A 195 -16.98 -17.79 3.33
C ASP A 195 -17.96 -17.47 4.49
N ILE A 196 -19.18 -17.06 4.15
CA ILE A 196 -20.25 -16.74 5.09
C ILE A 196 -20.53 -17.81 6.14
N ASN A 197 -20.22 -19.07 5.83
CA ASN A 197 -20.37 -20.21 6.73
C ASN A 197 -19.11 -20.49 7.55
N GLY A 198 -18.09 -19.65 7.46
CA GLY A 198 -16.79 -19.83 8.10
C GLY A 198 -15.90 -20.90 7.45
N LYS A 199 -16.30 -21.46 6.32
CA LYS A 199 -15.54 -22.47 5.59
C LYS A 199 -14.38 -21.82 4.85
N LYS A 200 -13.19 -22.35 5.04
CA LYS A 200 -11.99 -21.90 4.30
C LYS A 200 -12.11 -22.21 2.81
N VAL A 201 -11.96 -21.20 1.99
CA VAL A 201 -11.81 -21.28 0.54
C VAL A 201 -10.36 -20.98 0.19
N ASP A 202 -9.72 -21.86 -0.58
CA ASP A 202 -8.31 -21.75 -0.92
C ASP A 202 -8.02 -20.58 -1.89
N SER A 203 -6.76 -20.10 -1.91
CA SER A 203 -6.27 -19.14 -2.90
C SER A 203 -6.41 -19.66 -4.32
N ILE A 204 -6.64 -18.74 -5.26
CA ILE A 204 -6.57 -19.03 -6.72
C ILE A 204 -5.17 -19.46 -7.12
N PHE A 205 -4.14 -18.98 -6.41
CA PHE A 205 -2.73 -19.16 -6.74
C PHE A 205 -2.03 -20.08 -5.75
N SER A 206 -0.99 -20.74 -6.23
CA SER A 206 -0.05 -21.52 -5.41
C SER A 206 1.37 -21.38 -5.97
N LEU A 207 2.36 -21.62 -5.13
CA LEU A 207 3.75 -21.74 -5.58
C LEU A 207 3.96 -23.13 -6.20
N ASP A 208 4.76 -23.21 -7.26
CA ASP A 208 5.28 -24.47 -7.79
C ASP A 208 6.58 -24.90 -7.11
N SER A 209 7.22 -25.98 -7.60
CA SER A 209 8.48 -26.50 -7.09
C SER A 209 9.63 -25.49 -7.15
N ASP A 210 9.56 -24.53 -8.06
CA ASP A 210 10.57 -23.49 -8.26
C ASP A 210 10.21 -22.18 -7.54
N ASN A 211 9.24 -22.20 -6.64
CA ASN A 211 8.70 -21.02 -5.96
C ASN A 211 8.15 -19.95 -6.94
N LYS A 212 7.60 -20.36 -8.08
CA LYS A 212 6.89 -19.47 -8.99
C LYS A 212 5.39 -19.53 -8.73
N LEU A 213 4.74 -18.36 -8.67
CA LEU A 213 3.29 -18.28 -8.57
C LEU A 213 2.65 -18.79 -9.87
N LYS A 214 1.68 -19.69 -9.72
CA LYS A 214 0.83 -20.21 -10.80
C LYS A 214 -0.60 -20.31 -10.34
N VAL A 215 -1.51 -20.31 -11.30
CA VAL A 215 -2.93 -20.61 -11.05
C VAL A 215 -3.07 -22.06 -10.56
N LYS A 216 -3.63 -22.25 -9.36
CA LYS A 216 -3.85 -23.54 -8.73
C LYS A 216 -4.89 -24.37 -9.51
N THR A 217 -6.04 -23.76 -9.79
CA THR A 217 -7.08 -24.37 -10.63
C THR A 217 -7.75 -23.33 -11.52
N LYS A 218 -7.88 -23.64 -12.81
CA LYS A 218 -8.60 -22.78 -13.76
C LYS A 218 -10.08 -22.64 -13.41
N LYS A 219 -10.69 -23.67 -12.80
CA LYS A 219 -12.09 -23.64 -12.39
C LYS A 219 -12.35 -22.55 -11.37
N GLU A 220 -11.51 -22.44 -10.33
CA GLU A 220 -11.66 -21.44 -9.28
C GLU A 220 -11.33 -20.04 -9.78
N LEU A 221 -10.29 -19.88 -10.60
CA LEU A 221 -9.99 -18.62 -11.27
C LEU A 221 -11.20 -18.14 -12.07
N ASN A 222 -11.74 -18.96 -12.96
CA ASN A 222 -12.88 -18.59 -13.80
C ASN A 222 -14.12 -18.25 -12.98
N ARG A 223 -14.38 -19.00 -11.87
CA ARG A 223 -15.50 -18.73 -10.98
C ARG A 223 -15.38 -17.34 -10.33
N ARG A 224 -14.24 -17.03 -9.70
CA ARG A 224 -14.05 -15.75 -9.02
C ARG A 224 -13.98 -14.58 -10.00
N VAL A 225 -13.26 -14.75 -11.11
CA VAL A 225 -13.21 -13.74 -12.17
C VAL A 225 -14.59 -13.50 -12.77
N GLY A 226 -15.39 -14.56 -12.98
CA GLY A 226 -16.78 -14.42 -13.43
C GLY A 226 -17.61 -13.56 -12.48
N ILE A 227 -17.49 -13.77 -11.17
CA ILE A 227 -18.15 -12.95 -10.15
C ILE A 227 -17.64 -11.51 -10.20
N LEU A 228 -16.32 -11.28 -10.30
CA LEU A 228 -15.74 -9.94 -10.45
C LEU A 228 -16.35 -9.19 -11.65
N LEU A 229 -16.37 -9.82 -12.81
CA LEU A 229 -16.89 -9.18 -14.03
C LEU A 229 -18.40 -8.89 -13.93
N THR A 230 -19.18 -9.80 -13.33
CA THR A 230 -20.62 -9.58 -13.09
C THR A 230 -20.84 -8.45 -12.05
N THR A 231 -20.00 -8.37 -11.02
CA THR A 231 -20.07 -7.27 -10.04
C THR A 231 -19.77 -5.93 -10.70
N ILE A 232 -18.73 -5.83 -11.53
CA ILE A 232 -18.43 -4.60 -12.28
C ILE A 232 -19.62 -4.19 -13.16
N GLU A 233 -20.30 -5.14 -13.82
CA GLU A 233 -21.52 -4.86 -14.62
C GLU A 233 -22.64 -4.29 -13.75
N LYS A 234 -22.94 -4.95 -12.61
CA LYS A 234 -23.97 -4.48 -11.67
C LYS A 234 -23.67 -3.09 -11.13
N VAL A 235 -22.40 -2.85 -10.73
CA VAL A 235 -21.95 -1.54 -10.26
C VAL A 235 -22.13 -0.48 -11.34
N LEU A 236 -21.80 -0.80 -12.59
CA LEU A 236 -21.98 0.08 -13.75
C LEU A 236 -23.45 0.40 -14.03
N GLU A 237 -24.33 -0.59 -13.94
CA GLU A 237 -25.77 -0.40 -14.12
C GLU A 237 -26.37 0.43 -12.99
N ASN A 238 -26.04 0.10 -11.72
CA ASN A 238 -26.54 0.80 -10.55
C ASN A 238 -26.18 2.27 -10.56
N ILE A 239 -24.90 2.62 -10.81
CA ILE A 239 -24.50 4.04 -10.82
C ILE A 239 -25.17 4.81 -11.97
N LYS A 240 -25.39 4.21 -13.14
CA LYS A 240 -26.13 4.84 -14.22
C LYS A 240 -27.58 5.14 -13.81
N GLN A 241 -28.23 4.19 -13.13
CA GLN A 241 -29.58 4.37 -12.62
C GLN A 241 -29.63 5.45 -11.55
N GLU A 242 -28.70 5.45 -10.58
CA GLU A 242 -28.60 6.49 -9.55
C GLU A 242 -28.52 7.89 -10.19
N ILE A 243 -27.63 8.08 -11.18
CA ILE A 243 -27.44 9.37 -11.88
C ILE A 243 -28.71 9.80 -12.59
N VAL A 244 -29.43 8.87 -13.24
CA VAL A 244 -30.69 9.18 -13.95
C VAL A 244 -31.81 9.51 -12.99
N THR A 245 -31.86 8.85 -11.81
CA THR A 245 -32.94 9.02 -10.83
C THR A 245 -32.78 10.30 -10.03
N ASP A 246 -31.59 10.55 -9.50
CA ASP A 246 -31.27 11.76 -8.72
C ASP A 246 -29.76 12.06 -8.76
N ALA A 247 -29.35 12.81 -9.77
CA ALA A 247 -27.94 13.18 -9.96
C ALA A 247 -27.33 13.96 -8.78
N ASN A 248 -28.14 14.62 -7.96
CA ASN A 248 -27.67 15.42 -6.82
C ASN A 248 -27.43 14.58 -5.58
N ASN A 249 -27.90 13.33 -5.53
CA ASN A 249 -27.81 12.47 -4.36
C ASN A 249 -26.99 11.17 -4.59
N VAL A 250 -26.17 11.15 -5.65
CA VAL A 250 -25.29 10.02 -5.93
C VAL A 250 -24.17 9.98 -4.88
N LYS A 251 -23.94 8.80 -4.27
CA LYS A 251 -22.84 8.61 -3.32
C LYS A 251 -21.50 9.01 -3.95
N GLY A 252 -20.68 9.76 -3.23
CA GLY A 252 -19.35 10.16 -3.68
C GLY A 252 -18.41 8.96 -3.87
N VAL A 253 -18.30 8.10 -2.86
CA VAL A 253 -17.49 6.87 -2.91
C VAL A 253 -18.31 5.71 -2.37
N ASP A 254 -18.29 4.58 -3.07
CA ASP A 254 -18.90 3.33 -2.64
C ASP A 254 -17.99 2.15 -2.97
N ILE A 255 -17.90 1.14 -2.07
CA ILE A 255 -16.90 0.06 -2.15
C ILE A 255 -17.58 -1.28 -2.06
N GLU A 256 -17.29 -2.16 -3.03
CA GLU A 256 -17.70 -3.57 -3.05
C GLU A 256 -16.49 -4.47 -2.77
N TYR A 257 -16.62 -5.36 -1.79
CA TYR A 257 -15.59 -6.31 -1.41
C TYR A 257 -15.92 -7.71 -1.89
N LEU A 258 -15.01 -8.34 -2.62
CA LEU A 258 -15.18 -9.69 -3.16
C LEU A 258 -14.16 -10.65 -2.54
N PHE A 259 -14.67 -11.70 -1.88
CA PHE A 259 -13.86 -12.79 -1.30
C PHE A 259 -12.98 -12.38 -0.10
N PHE A 260 -13.43 -11.43 0.67
CA PHE A 260 -12.87 -11.09 1.99
C PHE A 260 -13.56 -11.90 3.10
N ASN A 261 -12.96 -11.92 4.28
CA ASN A 261 -13.60 -12.52 5.45
C ASN A 261 -14.78 -11.62 5.88
N GLU A 262 -15.96 -12.17 6.10
CA GLU A 262 -17.16 -11.38 6.42
C GLU A 262 -17.20 -10.84 7.86
N ASN A 263 -16.17 -11.10 8.66
CA ASN A 263 -16.09 -10.62 10.07
C ASN A 263 -14.94 -9.63 10.29
N GLU A 264 -14.39 -9.07 9.25
CA GLU A 264 -13.39 -8.00 9.26
C GLU A 264 -13.96 -6.79 8.45
#